data_d8e737d617836c9f77a442405f0426af
#
_entry.id   d8e737d617836c9f77a442405f0426af
#
_cell.length_a   1.000
_cell.length_b   1.000
_cell.length_c   1.000
_cell.angle_alpha   90.00
_cell.angle_beta   90.00
_cell.angle_gamma   90.00
#
_symmetry.space_group_name_H-M   'P 1'
#
loop_
_entity.id
_entity.type
_entity.pdbx_description
1 polymer ?
#
loop_
_entity_poly.entity_id
_entity_poly.type
_entity_poly.pdbx_seq_one_letter_code
_entity_poly.pdbx_strand_id
1 'polypeptide(L)'
;MKLAPYFLVVGCTALLLCGAGCKNRGPILKPSESAERLVRVKTVAVVQKEVTKSTKQPATIVPYYETQIRSKVEGYVSAVNVDMGDVVKAGQSLARIDVPEMQSQRDAALAQVALLQAKEKEASAGVALAKATVQAAKARLEQSRSQLLEKEALFAATDAEFNRTQELVRRGSLQERLLDEATKNRESAKASQAAVLSSVQSAEAEVGVAEAKQLGTAALLESAVAETQVASKKLEELEVMLGYSNITAPFDGVISARHANLGELIGGDASTGKPLFVLERTSVVRVQVAIPEVQAPFVQVGDKLALEFPSFASERPVEASVTRLSGSLDQGTRTLMVEAELQNDEGKFLPGMFGQATLTLQTEQVAMLPARAVRFDESGNAYVYLVNQNREVETKEVAVGIDTGTEIEIVSGLEVGQQVIGAHLSRFVDGQKVESL
;
A
#
# COMPACT_ATOMS: atom_id res chain seq x y z
N MET A 1 1.14 -65.19 -13.86
CA MET A 1 2.14 -66.32 -13.95
C MET A 1 2.55 -66.56 -12.49
N LYS A 2 1.88 -67.54 -11.79
CA LYS A 2 2.37 -68.91 -11.53
C LYS A 2 3.82 -68.88 -10.97
N LEU A 3 4.12 -69.22 -9.76
CA LEU A 3 4.03 -70.57 -9.12
C LEU A 3 4.41 -70.46 -7.62
N ALA A 4 3.66 -71.13 -6.80
CA ALA A 4 4.07 -71.70 -5.51
C ALA A 4 4.68 -73.12 -5.82
N PRO A 5 4.91 -74.07 -4.88
CA PRO A 5 5.11 -74.17 -3.42
C PRO A 5 6.29 -75.12 -3.05
N TYR A 6 6.46 -75.54 -1.77
CA TYR A 6 6.78 -76.88 -1.27
C TYR A 6 7.23 -76.75 0.20
N PHE A 7 6.49 -77.15 1.23
CA PHE A 7 6.36 -78.50 1.81
C PHE A 7 7.70 -79.14 2.22
N LEU A 8 7.91 -79.38 3.51
CA LEU A 8 8.25 -80.70 4.04
C LEU A 8 8.03 -80.82 5.55
N VAL A 9 7.28 -81.85 5.89
CA VAL A 9 6.94 -82.42 7.18
C VAL A 9 7.93 -83.56 7.45
N VAL A 10 8.29 -83.84 8.68
CA VAL A 10 8.62 -85.15 9.31
C VAL A 10 8.98 -84.84 10.79
N GLY A 11 8.44 -85.28 11.86
CA GLY A 11 7.80 -86.52 12.11
C GLY A 11 8.53 -87.25 13.24
N CYS A 12 7.77 -87.49 14.34
CA CYS A 12 7.84 -88.67 15.28
C CYS A 12 9.13 -88.93 16.08
N THR A 13 9.13 -89.21 17.31
CA THR A 13 8.49 -90.30 18.08
C THR A 13 8.80 -90.21 19.60
N ALA A 14 7.88 -90.73 20.31
CA ALA A 14 7.83 -90.96 21.78
C ALA A 14 8.91 -91.84 22.31
N LEU A 15 9.16 -91.79 23.61
CA LEU A 15 9.26 -92.96 24.47
C LEU A 15 9.01 -92.62 25.97
N LEU A 16 8.09 -93.35 26.57
CA LEU A 16 7.83 -93.53 27.99
C LEU A 16 8.97 -94.23 28.70
N LEU A 17 9.19 -93.95 29.97
CA LEU A 17 9.33 -95.04 31.01
C LEU A 17 9.21 -94.51 32.44
N CYS A 18 8.46 -95.28 33.18
CA CYS A 18 8.12 -95.30 34.59
C CYS A 18 9.27 -95.30 35.57
N GLY A 19 9.01 -94.85 36.75
CA GLY A 19 9.80 -95.17 37.94
C GLY A 19 9.22 -94.62 39.20
N ALA A 20 8.64 -95.51 40.00
CA ALA A 20 7.87 -95.37 41.21
C ALA A 20 8.69 -94.93 42.46
N GLY A 21 8.00 -94.28 43.40
CA GLY A 21 8.03 -94.55 44.81
C GLY A 21 8.89 -93.68 45.70
N CYS A 22 8.28 -92.96 46.61
CA CYS A 22 8.19 -93.30 48.06
C CYS A 22 7.56 -92.12 48.82
N LYS A 23 6.58 -92.48 49.60
CA LYS A 23 5.97 -91.63 50.64
C LYS A 23 6.99 -91.29 51.71
N ASN A 24 6.98 -90.02 52.12
CA ASN A 24 7.25 -89.69 53.52
C ASN A 24 6.41 -88.52 54.01
N ARG A 25 5.57 -88.72 54.95
CA ARG A 25 4.74 -87.70 55.64
C ARG A 25 5.63 -87.03 56.68
N GLY A 26 5.82 -85.70 56.52
CA GLY A 26 6.34 -84.79 57.54
C GLY A 26 5.29 -83.74 57.89
N PRO A 27 5.31 -83.12 59.07
CA PRO A 27 4.15 -82.50 59.70
C PRO A 27 3.73 -81.20 59.06
N ILE A 28 2.41 -80.97 59.11
CA ILE A 28 1.71 -79.75 58.66
C ILE A 28 2.18 -78.56 59.52
N LEU A 29 3.01 -77.69 58.98
CA LEU A 29 3.24 -76.37 59.52
C LEU A 29 2.08 -75.48 59.08
N LYS A 30 1.40 -74.83 60.02
CA LYS A 30 0.41 -73.78 59.84
C LYS A 30 0.99 -72.67 59.01
N PRO A 31 0.22 -72.00 58.08
CA PRO A 31 0.69 -70.85 57.38
C PRO A 31 0.99 -69.71 58.37
N SER A 32 2.24 -69.30 58.43
CA SER A 32 2.64 -68.02 59.02
C SER A 32 1.94 -66.93 58.26
N GLU A 33 1.22 -66.07 58.96
CA GLU A 33 0.81 -64.76 58.43
C GLU A 33 2.03 -64.11 57.74
N SER A 34 2.00 -64.12 56.40
CA SER A 34 2.99 -63.38 55.63
C SER A 34 2.77 -61.91 55.96
N ALA A 35 3.67 -61.33 56.74
CA ALA A 35 3.78 -59.87 56.81
C ALA A 35 3.78 -59.34 55.39
N GLU A 36 2.75 -58.57 55.00
CA GLU A 36 2.64 -57.86 53.76
C GLU A 36 3.91 -57.00 53.57
N ARG A 37 4.87 -57.50 52.79
CA ARG A 37 6.02 -56.68 52.39
C ARG A 37 5.48 -55.59 51.53
N LEU A 38 5.27 -54.36 52.06
CA LEU A 38 4.95 -53.21 51.37
C LEU A 38 6.02 -52.96 50.28
N VAL A 39 5.57 -52.80 49.01
CA VAL A 39 6.47 -52.51 47.89
C VAL A 39 6.93 -51.11 48.08
N ARG A 40 8.24 -50.87 48.13
CA ARG A 40 8.82 -49.52 48.17
C ARG A 40 8.82 -48.93 46.81
N VAL A 41 8.17 -47.76 46.66
CA VAL A 41 8.03 -47.06 45.41
C VAL A 41 8.59 -45.64 45.52
N LYS A 42 9.25 -45.18 44.47
CA LYS A 42 9.66 -43.79 44.37
C LYS A 42 8.53 -42.98 43.72
N THR A 43 7.96 -42.05 44.46
CA THR A 43 6.91 -41.17 43.93
C THR A 43 7.50 -39.91 43.32
N VAL A 44 6.78 -39.36 42.33
CA VAL A 44 7.10 -38.09 41.66
C VAL A 44 5.82 -37.27 41.65
N ALA A 45 5.92 -36.02 42.04
CA ALA A 45 4.80 -35.07 41.98
C ALA A 45 4.57 -34.57 40.56
N VAL A 46 3.31 -34.34 40.23
CA VAL A 46 2.94 -33.55 39.01
C VAL A 46 3.39 -32.12 39.21
N VAL A 47 4.27 -31.63 38.34
CA VAL A 47 4.85 -30.29 38.45
C VAL A 47 4.36 -29.42 37.29
N GLN A 48 3.98 -28.18 37.57
CA GLN A 48 3.72 -27.21 36.55
C GLN A 48 5.06 -26.73 35.97
N LYS A 49 5.19 -26.80 34.64
CA LYS A 49 6.34 -26.25 33.92
C LYS A 49 5.87 -25.39 32.78
N GLU A 50 6.65 -24.37 32.50
CA GLU A 50 6.48 -23.59 31.28
C GLU A 50 7.03 -24.36 30.09
N VAL A 51 6.16 -24.67 29.14
CA VAL A 51 6.55 -25.30 27.88
C VAL A 51 6.30 -24.30 26.75
N THR A 52 7.37 -23.98 26.05
CA THR A 52 7.32 -23.11 24.90
C THR A 52 7.01 -23.93 23.66
N LYS A 53 5.83 -23.72 23.10
CA LYS A 53 5.46 -24.29 21.80
C LYS A 53 6.19 -23.52 20.71
N SER A 54 6.94 -24.19 19.88
CA SER A 54 7.62 -23.60 18.73
C SER A 54 7.35 -24.43 17.48
N THR A 55 7.41 -23.77 16.34
CA THR A 55 7.32 -24.42 15.03
C THR A 55 8.54 -24.08 14.19
N LYS A 56 9.06 -25.07 13.47
CA LYS A 56 10.12 -24.87 12.48
C LYS A 56 9.53 -24.94 11.10
N GLN A 57 9.69 -23.88 10.34
CA GLN A 57 9.16 -23.75 8.99
C GLN A 57 10.21 -23.23 8.03
N PRO A 58 10.10 -23.54 6.73
CA PRO A 58 10.97 -22.94 5.72
C PRO A 58 10.77 -21.43 5.64
N ALA A 59 11.86 -20.71 5.48
CA ALA A 59 11.91 -19.28 5.36
C ALA A 59 12.59 -18.88 4.06
N THR A 60 12.07 -17.89 3.36
CA THR A 60 12.66 -17.34 2.15
C THR A 60 12.88 -15.85 2.31
N ILE A 61 14.05 -15.36 1.92
CA ILE A 61 14.35 -13.94 1.86
C ILE A 61 13.82 -13.37 0.55
N VAL A 62 13.06 -12.28 0.65
CA VAL A 62 12.60 -11.51 -0.51
C VAL A 62 13.03 -10.04 -0.34
N PRO A 63 13.18 -9.28 -1.44
CA PRO A 63 13.53 -7.87 -1.34
C PRO A 63 12.41 -7.09 -0.65
N TYR A 64 12.74 -5.96 -0.02
CA TYR A 64 11.71 -5.09 0.58
C TYR A 64 10.76 -4.51 -0.47
N TYR A 65 11.32 -4.04 -1.59
CA TYR A 65 10.63 -3.68 -2.82
C TYR A 65 11.35 -4.28 -4.01
N GLU A 66 10.58 -4.78 -4.96
CA GLU A 66 11.03 -5.19 -6.28
C GLU A 66 10.21 -4.44 -7.33
N THR A 67 10.87 -3.85 -8.31
CA THR A 67 10.21 -3.14 -9.40
C THR A 67 10.84 -3.49 -10.73
N GLN A 68 10.00 -3.89 -11.66
CA GLN A 68 10.36 -4.07 -13.06
C GLN A 68 10.25 -2.73 -13.79
N ILE A 69 11.39 -2.16 -14.13
CA ILE A 69 11.46 -0.87 -14.82
C ILE A 69 11.30 -1.11 -16.32
N ARG A 70 10.29 -0.47 -16.91
CA ARG A 70 9.94 -0.60 -18.34
C ARG A 70 9.92 0.77 -18.99
N SER A 71 10.12 0.83 -20.32
CA SER A 71 9.93 2.06 -21.08
C SER A 71 8.46 2.35 -21.30
N LYS A 72 8.10 3.62 -21.23
CA LYS A 72 6.79 4.16 -21.63
C LYS A 72 6.81 4.74 -23.03
N VAL A 73 8.01 4.94 -23.59
CA VAL A 73 8.22 5.51 -24.94
C VAL A 73 8.94 4.49 -25.82
N GLU A 74 8.63 4.55 -27.11
CA GLU A 74 9.28 3.77 -28.14
C GLU A 74 10.51 4.51 -28.67
N GLY A 75 11.62 3.77 -28.91
CA GLY A 75 12.85 4.34 -29.42
C GLY A 75 14.04 3.42 -29.25
N TYR A 76 15.21 3.90 -29.63
CA TYR A 76 16.46 3.13 -29.52
C TYR A 76 17.20 3.47 -28.24
N VAL A 77 17.73 2.46 -27.54
CA VAL A 77 18.60 2.68 -26.39
C VAL A 77 19.90 3.35 -26.82
N SER A 78 20.05 4.62 -26.45
CA SER A 78 21.25 5.41 -26.81
C SER A 78 22.35 5.34 -25.76
N ALA A 79 22.02 5.05 -24.50
CA ALA A 79 22.98 4.85 -23.42
C ALA A 79 22.43 3.92 -22.34
N VAL A 80 23.30 3.11 -21.76
CA VAL A 80 23.05 2.28 -20.57
C VAL A 80 24.12 2.66 -19.56
N ASN A 81 23.73 3.18 -18.41
CA ASN A 81 24.63 3.78 -17.42
C ASN A 81 24.93 2.86 -16.23
N VAL A 82 24.24 1.71 -16.14
CA VAL A 82 24.34 0.76 -15.02
C VAL A 82 24.33 -0.67 -15.52
N ASP A 83 24.90 -1.57 -14.72
CA ASP A 83 24.88 -3.00 -14.99
C ASP A 83 24.29 -3.79 -13.83
N MET A 84 24.13 -5.10 -14.02
CA MET A 84 23.67 -6.02 -12.97
C MET A 84 24.64 -6.00 -11.79
N GLY A 85 24.11 -5.83 -10.59
CA GLY A 85 24.86 -5.71 -9.34
C GLY A 85 25.17 -4.28 -8.92
N ASP A 86 24.94 -3.28 -9.77
CA ASP A 86 25.19 -1.87 -9.42
C ASP A 86 24.20 -1.36 -8.39
N VAL A 87 24.73 -0.60 -7.42
CA VAL A 87 23.95 0.13 -6.42
C VAL A 87 23.55 1.47 -7.01
N VAL A 88 22.27 1.77 -7.01
CA VAL A 88 21.72 3.01 -7.58
C VAL A 88 20.92 3.79 -6.55
N LYS A 89 20.84 5.11 -6.76
CA LYS A 89 20.04 6.02 -5.93
C LYS A 89 18.76 6.44 -6.65
N ALA A 90 17.75 6.78 -5.88
CA ALA A 90 16.51 7.36 -6.41
C ALA A 90 16.80 8.55 -7.33
N GLY A 91 16.16 8.58 -8.53
CA GLY A 91 16.39 9.59 -9.55
C GLY A 91 17.65 9.41 -10.41
N GLN A 92 18.51 8.46 -10.09
CA GLN A 92 19.69 8.17 -10.93
C GLN A 92 19.25 7.64 -12.30
N SER A 93 19.87 8.19 -13.38
CA SER A 93 19.61 7.73 -14.75
C SER A 93 20.25 6.37 -15.00
N LEU A 94 19.40 5.39 -15.33
CA LEU A 94 19.81 4.01 -15.63
C LEU A 94 20.10 3.82 -17.11
N ALA A 95 19.25 4.37 -17.98
CA ALA A 95 19.41 4.32 -19.42
C ALA A 95 18.75 5.54 -20.06
N ARG A 96 19.14 5.82 -21.30
CA ARG A 96 18.51 6.84 -22.14
C ARG A 96 18.03 6.20 -23.44
N ILE A 97 16.81 6.57 -23.82
CA ILE A 97 16.19 6.18 -25.06
C ILE A 97 16.22 7.38 -26.01
N ASP A 98 16.70 7.20 -27.22
CA ASP A 98 16.64 8.19 -28.28
C ASP A 98 15.28 8.10 -28.97
N VAL A 99 14.59 9.26 -29.05
CA VAL A 99 13.22 9.39 -29.55
C VAL A 99 13.12 10.59 -30.51
N PRO A 100 13.81 10.56 -31.66
CA PRO A 100 13.94 11.70 -32.56
C PRO A 100 12.60 12.20 -33.11
N GLU A 101 11.63 11.30 -33.32
CA GLU A 101 10.30 11.68 -33.81
C GLU A 101 9.57 12.54 -32.77
N MET A 102 9.66 12.18 -31.50
CA MET A 102 9.04 12.92 -30.40
C MET A 102 9.73 14.26 -30.15
N GLN A 103 11.05 14.34 -30.34
CA GLN A 103 11.79 15.60 -30.29
C GLN A 103 11.32 16.53 -31.40
N SER A 104 11.15 16.03 -32.63
CA SER A 104 10.62 16.80 -33.77
C SER A 104 9.20 17.30 -33.52
N GLN A 105 8.35 16.47 -32.90
CA GLN A 105 6.99 16.86 -32.50
C GLN A 105 6.99 17.97 -31.45
N ARG A 106 7.88 17.90 -30.47
CA ARG A 106 8.05 18.94 -29.44
C ARG A 106 8.50 20.27 -30.09
N ASP A 107 9.46 20.21 -31.01
CA ASP A 107 9.96 21.41 -31.70
C ASP A 107 8.87 22.08 -32.58
N ALA A 108 8.05 21.26 -33.24
CA ALA A 108 6.88 21.75 -33.98
C ALA A 108 5.84 22.40 -33.06
N ALA A 109 5.55 21.76 -31.88
CA ALA A 109 4.64 22.33 -30.89
C ALA A 109 5.17 23.66 -30.31
N LEU A 110 6.49 23.77 -30.06
CA LEU A 110 7.13 24.97 -29.59
C LEU A 110 6.95 26.13 -30.64
N ALA A 111 7.16 25.83 -31.92
CA ALA A 111 6.94 26.79 -32.99
C ALA A 111 5.47 27.23 -33.09
N GLN A 112 4.53 26.28 -32.84
CA GLN A 112 3.10 26.59 -32.81
C GLN A 112 2.74 27.53 -31.66
N VAL A 113 3.28 27.30 -30.46
CA VAL A 113 3.09 28.21 -29.32
C VAL A 113 3.61 29.61 -29.64
N ALA A 114 4.80 29.71 -30.25
CA ALA A 114 5.36 31.02 -30.65
C ALA A 114 4.49 31.76 -31.67
N LEU A 115 3.91 31.04 -32.63
CA LEU A 115 2.96 31.62 -33.61
C LEU A 115 1.71 32.16 -32.92
N LEU A 116 1.12 31.39 -32.01
CA LEU A 116 -0.10 31.80 -31.29
C LEU A 116 0.16 32.96 -30.32
N GLN A 117 1.32 32.99 -29.66
CA GLN A 117 1.74 34.16 -28.88
C GLN A 117 1.89 35.42 -29.68
N ALA A 118 2.34 35.34 -30.97
CA ALA A 118 2.37 36.47 -31.86
C ALA A 118 0.95 36.95 -32.19
N LYS A 119 0.00 36.07 -32.47
CA LYS A 119 -1.43 36.40 -32.66
C LYS A 119 -2.07 37.02 -31.41
N GLU A 120 -1.75 36.54 -30.24
CA GLU A 120 -2.19 37.11 -28.95
C GLU A 120 -1.72 38.57 -28.80
N LYS A 121 -0.46 38.85 -29.15
CA LYS A 121 0.08 40.22 -29.17
C LYS A 121 -0.64 41.10 -30.18
N GLU A 122 -0.96 40.59 -31.38
CA GLU A 122 -1.74 41.30 -32.40
C GLU A 122 -3.14 41.64 -31.87
N ALA A 123 -3.85 40.67 -31.26
CA ALA A 123 -5.16 40.90 -30.67
C ALA A 123 -5.10 41.91 -29.50
N SER A 124 -4.06 41.85 -28.67
CA SER A 124 -3.80 42.82 -27.60
C SER A 124 -3.61 44.25 -28.13
N ALA A 125 -2.86 44.41 -29.23
CA ALA A 125 -2.73 45.70 -29.91
C ALA A 125 -4.09 46.17 -30.46
N GLY A 126 -4.92 45.27 -30.98
CA GLY A 126 -6.30 45.56 -31.40
C GLY A 126 -7.17 46.14 -30.28
N VAL A 127 -7.08 45.53 -29.06
CA VAL A 127 -7.78 46.05 -27.87
C VAL A 127 -7.29 47.46 -27.51
N ALA A 128 -5.98 47.68 -27.53
CA ALA A 128 -5.41 49.02 -27.24
C ALA A 128 -5.92 50.07 -28.23
N LEU A 129 -5.99 49.76 -29.53
CA LEU A 129 -6.55 50.63 -30.56
C LEU A 129 -8.04 50.91 -30.32
N ALA A 130 -8.84 49.89 -30.03
CA ALA A 130 -10.26 50.04 -29.73
C ALA A 130 -10.51 50.91 -28.49
N LYS A 131 -9.70 50.76 -27.44
CA LYS A 131 -9.73 51.59 -26.24
C LYS A 131 -9.43 53.09 -26.58
N ALA A 132 -8.44 53.35 -27.42
CA ALA A 132 -8.15 54.71 -27.87
C ALA A 132 -9.32 55.30 -28.69
N THR A 133 -10.00 54.49 -29.52
CA THR A 133 -11.20 54.90 -30.28
C THR A 133 -12.35 55.28 -29.35
N VAL A 134 -12.59 54.51 -28.26
CA VAL A 134 -13.59 54.87 -27.26
C VAL A 134 -13.25 56.20 -26.58
N GLN A 135 -11.99 56.42 -26.22
CA GLN A 135 -11.57 57.70 -25.63
C GLN A 135 -11.80 58.88 -26.57
N ALA A 136 -11.49 58.73 -27.88
CA ALA A 136 -11.74 59.76 -28.89
C ALA A 136 -13.25 60.04 -29.05
N ALA A 137 -14.10 59.01 -29.07
CA ALA A 137 -15.55 59.18 -29.13
C ALA A 137 -16.10 59.90 -27.89
N LYS A 138 -15.61 59.55 -26.69
CA LYS A 138 -15.98 60.22 -25.43
C LYS A 138 -15.57 61.70 -25.43
N ALA A 139 -14.39 62.04 -25.94
CA ALA A 139 -13.94 63.43 -26.07
C ALA A 139 -14.85 64.25 -27.03
N ARG A 140 -15.30 63.61 -28.14
CA ARG A 140 -16.29 64.27 -29.06
C ARG A 140 -17.63 64.49 -28.39
N LEU A 141 -18.10 63.56 -27.65
CA LEU A 141 -19.35 63.66 -26.83
C LEU A 141 -19.25 64.85 -25.89
N GLU A 142 -18.19 64.98 -25.12
CA GLU A 142 -17.98 66.09 -24.18
C GLU A 142 -17.88 67.46 -24.93
N GLN A 143 -17.27 67.51 -26.11
CA GLN A 143 -17.29 68.69 -26.97
C GLN A 143 -18.73 69.06 -27.39
N SER A 144 -19.51 68.07 -27.87
CA SER A 144 -20.92 68.27 -28.20
C SER A 144 -21.78 68.71 -27.03
N ARG A 145 -21.56 68.20 -25.86
CA ARG A 145 -22.21 68.61 -24.64
C ARG A 145 -21.88 70.05 -24.24
N SER A 146 -20.61 70.44 -24.37
CA SER A 146 -20.19 71.78 -24.09
C SER A 146 -20.88 72.81 -25.08
N GLN A 147 -21.01 72.42 -26.38
CA GLN A 147 -21.77 73.21 -27.36
C GLN A 147 -23.26 73.28 -27.01
N LEU A 148 -23.85 72.21 -26.51
CA LEU A 148 -25.24 72.21 -26.05
C LEU A 148 -25.45 73.20 -24.88
N LEU A 149 -24.58 73.25 -23.92
CA LEU A 149 -24.63 74.19 -22.79
C LEU A 149 -24.54 75.64 -23.27
N GLU A 150 -23.71 75.94 -24.31
CA GLU A 150 -23.64 77.25 -24.94
C GLU A 150 -24.99 77.65 -25.58
N LYS A 151 -25.61 76.73 -26.36
CA LYS A 151 -26.90 76.97 -27.00
C LYS A 151 -28.07 77.05 -26.03
N GLU A 152 -28.03 76.28 -24.95
CA GLU A 152 -29.01 76.40 -23.84
C GLU A 152 -28.95 77.77 -23.16
N ALA A 153 -27.75 78.24 -22.84
CA ALA A 153 -27.55 79.57 -22.30
C ALA A 153 -28.07 80.67 -23.23
N LEU A 154 -27.79 80.51 -24.56
CA LEU A 154 -28.30 81.49 -25.62
C LEU A 154 -29.84 81.44 -25.67
N PHE A 155 -30.44 80.20 -25.68
CA PHE A 155 -31.93 80.10 -25.70
C PHE A 155 -32.52 80.66 -24.41
N ALA A 156 -31.99 80.46 -23.27
CA ALA A 156 -32.44 81.00 -22.01
C ALA A 156 -32.40 82.55 -22.02
N ALA A 157 -31.33 83.15 -22.59
CA ALA A 157 -31.25 84.61 -22.69
C ALA A 157 -32.27 85.21 -23.69
N THR A 158 -32.48 84.58 -24.87
CA THR A 158 -33.45 85.00 -25.87
C THR A 158 -34.89 84.77 -25.39
N ASP A 159 -35.17 83.70 -24.61
CA ASP A 159 -36.48 83.41 -24.01
C ASP A 159 -36.83 84.47 -22.93
N ALA A 160 -35.86 84.84 -22.10
CA ALA A 160 -36.04 85.92 -21.10
C ALA A 160 -36.27 87.28 -21.76
N GLU A 161 -35.59 87.57 -22.89
CA GLU A 161 -35.84 88.80 -23.69
C GLU A 161 -37.23 88.81 -24.31
N PHE A 162 -37.64 87.67 -24.93
CA PHE A 162 -38.99 87.53 -25.52
C PHE A 162 -40.05 87.73 -24.43
N ASN A 163 -39.97 87.12 -23.27
CA ASN A 163 -40.96 87.24 -22.16
C ASN A 163 -41.02 88.69 -21.67
N ARG A 164 -39.93 89.41 -21.56
CA ARG A 164 -39.87 90.82 -21.19
C ARG A 164 -40.51 91.70 -22.26
N THR A 165 -40.17 91.50 -23.53
CA THR A 165 -40.71 92.25 -24.65
C THR A 165 -42.21 92.02 -24.78
N GLN A 166 -42.69 90.83 -24.68
CA GLN A 166 -44.14 90.46 -24.68
C GLN A 166 -44.92 91.19 -23.59
N GLU A 167 -44.39 91.28 -22.41
CA GLU A 167 -45.03 91.97 -21.26
C GLU A 167 -45.06 93.52 -21.55
N LEU A 168 -44.00 94.12 -22.12
CA LEU A 168 -43.94 95.50 -22.39
C LEU A 168 -44.86 95.90 -23.60
N VAL A 169 -45.01 95.07 -24.63
CA VAL A 169 -45.98 95.24 -25.71
C VAL A 169 -47.43 95.15 -25.17
N ARG A 170 -47.70 94.14 -24.33
CA ARG A 170 -49.02 93.98 -23.69
C ARG A 170 -49.44 95.22 -22.87
N ARG A 171 -48.46 95.91 -22.25
CA ARG A 171 -48.66 97.20 -21.56
C ARG A 171 -48.71 98.42 -22.46
N GLY A 172 -48.58 98.28 -23.76
CA GLY A 172 -48.55 99.33 -24.74
C GLY A 172 -47.27 100.19 -24.75
N SER A 173 -46.17 99.76 -24.14
CA SER A 173 -44.89 100.48 -24.01
C SER A 173 -43.93 100.24 -25.15
N LEU A 174 -44.16 99.19 -25.96
CA LEU A 174 -43.35 98.85 -27.10
C LEU A 174 -44.19 98.51 -28.35
N GLN A 175 -43.61 98.66 -29.54
CA GLN A 175 -44.23 98.33 -30.85
C GLN A 175 -44.29 96.80 -31.06
N GLU A 176 -45.34 96.29 -31.69
CA GLU A 176 -45.57 94.85 -32.00
C GLU A 176 -44.45 94.25 -32.87
N ARG A 177 -43.87 95.01 -33.79
CA ARG A 177 -42.72 94.60 -34.57
C ARG A 177 -41.53 94.10 -33.73
N LEU A 178 -41.28 94.65 -32.54
CA LEU A 178 -40.19 94.21 -31.66
C LEU A 178 -40.50 92.84 -31.01
N LEU A 179 -41.78 92.53 -30.79
CA LEU A 179 -42.23 91.27 -30.38
C LEU A 179 -42.01 90.20 -31.47
N ASP A 180 -42.31 90.53 -32.73
CA ASP A 180 -42.06 89.61 -33.85
C ASP A 180 -40.55 89.34 -34.05
N GLU A 181 -39.69 90.33 -33.84
CA GLU A 181 -38.24 90.14 -33.84
C GLU A 181 -37.73 89.27 -32.69
N ALA A 182 -38.20 89.51 -31.46
CA ALA A 182 -37.87 88.69 -30.32
C ALA A 182 -38.40 87.24 -30.47
N THR A 183 -39.60 87.03 -31.03
CA THR A 183 -40.16 85.73 -31.38
C THR A 183 -39.26 85.00 -32.39
N LYS A 184 -38.83 85.63 -33.45
CA LYS A 184 -37.95 85.06 -34.47
C LYS A 184 -36.59 84.68 -33.88
N ASN A 185 -36.01 85.53 -33.02
CA ASN A 185 -34.72 85.21 -32.36
C ASN A 185 -34.84 84.02 -31.42
N ARG A 186 -35.93 83.96 -30.59
CA ARG A 186 -36.21 82.82 -29.71
C ARG A 186 -36.39 81.53 -30.49
N GLU A 187 -37.20 81.51 -31.58
CA GLU A 187 -37.43 80.31 -32.36
C GLU A 187 -36.15 79.86 -33.09
N SER A 188 -35.30 80.80 -33.55
CA SER A 188 -34.00 80.52 -34.10
C SER A 188 -33.05 79.93 -33.10
N ALA A 189 -33.01 80.45 -31.86
CA ALA A 189 -32.18 79.85 -30.77
C ALA A 189 -32.66 78.48 -30.38
N LYS A 190 -34.00 78.30 -30.30
CA LYS A 190 -34.62 76.95 -29.98
C LYS A 190 -34.25 75.94 -31.10
N ALA A 191 -34.36 76.29 -32.35
CA ALA A 191 -34.00 75.39 -33.45
C ALA A 191 -32.50 75.06 -33.43
N SER A 192 -31.63 76.03 -33.07
CA SER A 192 -30.21 75.83 -32.91
C SER A 192 -29.91 74.89 -31.73
N GLN A 193 -30.58 75.04 -30.59
CA GLN A 193 -30.46 74.12 -29.46
C GLN A 193 -30.88 72.65 -29.81
N ALA A 194 -32.02 72.51 -30.50
CA ALA A 194 -32.50 71.18 -30.95
C ALA A 194 -31.53 70.51 -31.91
N ALA A 195 -30.92 71.26 -32.83
CA ALA A 195 -29.90 70.73 -33.74
C ALA A 195 -28.65 70.22 -33.00
N VAL A 196 -28.18 70.96 -31.97
CA VAL A 196 -27.01 70.52 -31.19
C VAL A 196 -27.39 69.38 -30.29
N LEU A 197 -28.62 69.31 -29.73
CA LEU A 197 -29.10 68.14 -28.96
C LEU A 197 -29.08 66.87 -29.82
N SER A 198 -29.48 66.93 -31.09
CA SER A 198 -29.38 65.83 -32.04
C SER A 198 -27.91 65.41 -32.28
N SER A 199 -26.98 66.42 -32.33
CA SER A 199 -25.54 66.10 -32.38
C SER A 199 -25.00 65.38 -31.16
N VAL A 200 -25.48 65.76 -29.96
CA VAL A 200 -25.13 65.03 -28.74
C VAL A 200 -25.62 63.58 -28.79
N GLN A 201 -26.86 63.35 -29.21
CA GLN A 201 -27.42 61.98 -29.35
C GLN A 201 -26.64 61.16 -30.37
N SER A 202 -26.20 61.81 -31.50
CA SER A 202 -25.33 61.12 -32.46
C SER A 202 -23.96 60.75 -31.86
N ALA A 203 -23.35 61.66 -31.10
CA ALA A 203 -22.07 61.37 -30.42
C ALA A 203 -22.19 60.30 -29.32
N GLU A 204 -23.33 60.24 -28.63
CA GLU A 204 -23.61 59.15 -27.69
C GLU A 204 -23.72 57.80 -28.40
N ALA A 205 -24.39 57.74 -29.53
CA ALA A 205 -24.46 56.54 -30.35
C ALA A 205 -23.07 56.13 -30.86
N GLU A 206 -22.19 57.09 -31.27
CA GLU A 206 -20.81 56.80 -31.65
C GLU A 206 -19.99 56.18 -30.49
N VAL A 207 -20.18 56.67 -29.24
CA VAL A 207 -19.56 56.05 -28.04
C VAL A 207 -20.03 54.62 -27.89
N GLY A 208 -21.34 54.35 -27.99
CA GLY A 208 -21.89 52.99 -27.89
C GLY A 208 -21.32 52.05 -28.95
N VAL A 209 -21.17 52.52 -30.21
CA VAL A 209 -20.53 51.70 -31.26
C VAL A 209 -19.06 51.40 -30.94
N ALA A 210 -18.31 52.41 -30.45
CA ALA A 210 -16.90 52.26 -30.11
C ALA A 210 -16.73 51.26 -28.90
N GLU A 211 -17.59 51.35 -27.91
CA GLU A 211 -17.60 50.43 -26.76
C GLU A 211 -17.95 48.98 -27.17
N ALA A 212 -18.94 48.80 -28.02
CA ALA A 212 -19.28 47.50 -28.59
C ALA A 212 -18.11 46.90 -29.38
N LYS A 213 -17.40 47.74 -30.17
CA LYS A 213 -16.20 47.31 -30.88
C LYS A 213 -15.07 46.93 -29.92
N GLN A 214 -14.88 47.66 -28.82
CA GLN A 214 -13.89 47.31 -27.79
C GLN A 214 -14.21 45.94 -27.13
N LEU A 215 -15.48 45.69 -26.82
CA LEU A 215 -15.90 44.36 -26.29
C LEU A 215 -15.63 43.25 -27.30
N GLY A 216 -15.92 43.46 -28.59
CA GLY A 216 -15.61 42.48 -29.63
C GLY A 216 -14.13 42.18 -29.77
N THR A 217 -13.27 43.23 -29.73
CA THR A 217 -11.81 43.01 -29.76
C THR A 217 -11.27 42.36 -28.47
N ALA A 218 -11.86 42.63 -27.30
CA ALA A 218 -11.52 41.97 -26.05
C ALA A 218 -11.85 40.47 -26.11
N ALA A 219 -13.00 40.07 -26.65
CA ALA A 219 -13.38 38.68 -26.87
C ALA A 219 -12.41 37.96 -27.82
N LEU A 220 -11.92 38.66 -28.89
CA LEU A 220 -10.90 38.11 -29.77
C LEU A 220 -9.57 37.89 -29.06
N LEU A 221 -9.16 38.78 -28.15
CA LEU A 221 -7.97 38.58 -27.33
C LEU A 221 -8.15 37.39 -26.40
N GLU A 222 -9.29 37.25 -25.73
CA GLU A 222 -9.58 36.11 -24.85
C GLU A 222 -9.51 34.80 -25.64
N SER A 223 -10.06 34.75 -26.86
CA SER A 223 -9.94 33.58 -27.74
C SER A 223 -8.48 33.27 -28.10
N ALA A 224 -7.68 34.26 -28.42
CA ALA A 224 -6.26 34.09 -28.78
C ALA A 224 -5.44 33.57 -27.56
N VAL A 225 -5.73 34.07 -26.34
CA VAL A 225 -5.13 33.61 -25.11
C VAL A 225 -5.49 32.13 -24.87
N ALA A 226 -6.76 31.76 -25.04
CA ALA A 226 -7.21 30.39 -24.88
C ALA A 226 -6.53 29.44 -25.89
N GLU A 227 -6.39 29.85 -27.16
CA GLU A 227 -5.66 29.07 -28.18
C GLU A 227 -4.18 28.88 -27.79
N THR A 228 -3.52 29.93 -27.31
CA THR A 228 -2.13 29.85 -26.80
C THR A 228 -2.01 28.89 -25.63
N GLN A 229 -2.97 28.92 -24.72
CA GLN A 229 -3.00 28.02 -23.57
C GLN A 229 -3.16 26.54 -23.97
N VAL A 230 -4.03 26.25 -24.94
CA VAL A 230 -4.21 24.89 -25.49
C VAL A 230 -2.90 24.40 -26.12
N ALA A 231 -2.25 25.18 -26.92
CA ALA A 231 -0.98 24.83 -27.55
C ALA A 231 0.14 24.65 -26.53
N SER A 232 0.19 25.49 -25.49
CA SER A 232 1.16 25.35 -24.39
C SER A 232 0.95 24.05 -23.61
N LYS A 233 -0.30 23.63 -23.37
CA LYS A 233 -0.60 22.34 -22.72
C LYS A 233 -0.21 21.15 -23.60
N LYS A 234 -0.32 21.27 -24.90
CA LYS A 234 0.16 20.25 -25.83
C LYS A 234 1.68 20.12 -25.83
N LEU A 235 2.39 21.25 -25.75
CA LEU A 235 3.84 21.25 -25.57
C LEU A 235 4.26 20.59 -24.26
N GLU A 236 3.62 20.96 -23.15
CA GLU A 236 3.87 20.36 -21.82
C GLU A 236 3.65 18.84 -21.83
N GLU A 237 2.61 18.35 -22.48
CA GLU A 237 2.36 16.91 -22.68
C GLU A 237 3.54 16.21 -23.36
N LEU A 238 4.04 16.80 -24.46
CA LEU A 238 5.19 16.27 -25.21
C LEU A 238 6.49 16.31 -24.38
N GLU A 239 6.70 17.34 -23.59
CA GLU A 239 7.86 17.46 -22.69
C GLU A 239 7.83 16.39 -21.59
N VAL A 240 6.66 16.14 -21.01
CA VAL A 240 6.47 15.04 -20.05
C VAL A 240 6.76 13.68 -20.70
N MET A 241 6.27 13.46 -21.93
CA MET A 241 6.55 12.24 -22.68
C MET A 241 8.05 12.08 -22.98
N LEU A 242 8.72 13.16 -23.38
CA LEU A 242 10.17 13.18 -23.58
C LEU A 242 10.93 12.90 -22.28
N GLY A 243 10.41 13.33 -21.13
CA GLY A 243 10.96 12.98 -19.83
C GLY A 243 11.05 11.47 -19.58
N TYR A 244 10.11 10.69 -20.11
CA TYR A 244 10.12 9.23 -20.02
C TYR A 244 11.20 8.56 -20.88
N SER A 245 11.89 9.29 -21.76
CA SER A 245 13.03 8.77 -22.49
C SER A 245 14.27 8.59 -21.61
N ASN A 246 14.34 9.27 -20.46
CA ASN A 246 15.36 9.07 -19.44
C ASN A 246 14.82 8.12 -18.38
N ILE A 247 15.26 6.88 -18.43
CA ILE A 247 14.87 5.85 -17.48
C ILE A 247 15.61 6.05 -16.17
N THR A 248 14.90 6.30 -15.08
CA THR A 248 15.48 6.58 -13.76
C THR A 248 15.06 5.54 -12.71
N ALA A 249 15.89 5.39 -11.67
CA ALA A 249 15.56 4.55 -10.52
C ALA A 249 14.46 5.22 -9.66
N PRO A 250 13.35 4.53 -9.33
CA PRO A 250 12.28 5.06 -8.50
C PRO A 250 12.64 5.13 -7.01
N PHE A 251 13.60 4.33 -6.55
CA PHE A 251 14.08 4.27 -5.16
C PHE A 251 15.53 3.77 -5.12
N ASP A 252 16.18 3.90 -3.96
CA ASP A 252 17.53 3.39 -3.72
C ASP A 252 17.52 1.85 -3.69
N GLY A 253 18.41 1.22 -4.43
CA GLY A 253 18.47 -0.24 -4.49
C GLY A 253 19.62 -0.77 -5.35
N VAL A 254 19.52 -2.05 -5.68
CA VAL A 254 20.49 -2.78 -6.51
C VAL A 254 19.79 -3.26 -7.77
N ILE A 255 20.47 -3.19 -8.90
CA ILE A 255 19.99 -3.76 -10.17
C ILE A 255 20.19 -5.28 -10.12
N SER A 256 19.10 -6.03 -9.96
CA SER A 256 19.18 -7.51 -9.93
C SER A 256 19.18 -8.13 -11.32
N ALA A 257 18.60 -7.45 -12.34
CA ALA A 257 18.67 -7.89 -13.73
C ALA A 257 18.69 -6.70 -14.68
N ARG A 258 19.45 -6.83 -15.78
CA ARG A 258 19.53 -5.90 -16.89
C ARG A 258 19.19 -6.63 -18.20
N HIS A 259 18.18 -6.15 -18.89
CA HIS A 259 17.80 -6.67 -20.21
C HIS A 259 18.01 -5.62 -21.33
N ALA A 260 18.16 -4.34 -20.95
CA ALA A 260 18.41 -3.26 -21.89
C ALA A 260 19.80 -3.38 -22.54
N ASN A 261 19.87 -3.33 -23.88
CA ASN A 261 21.13 -3.35 -24.62
C ASN A 261 21.24 -2.08 -25.47
N LEU A 262 22.47 -1.59 -25.62
CA LEU A 262 22.76 -0.43 -26.47
C LEU A 262 22.35 -0.70 -27.91
N GLY A 263 21.61 0.23 -28.54
CA GLY A 263 21.12 0.12 -29.91
C GLY A 263 19.89 -0.76 -30.07
N GLU A 264 19.34 -1.34 -29.00
CA GLU A 264 18.11 -2.12 -29.03
C GLU A 264 16.89 -1.21 -29.22
N LEU A 265 15.99 -1.60 -30.13
CA LEU A 265 14.69 -0.94 -30.29
C LEU A 265 13.75 -1.43 -29.21
N ILE A 266 13.21 -0.49 -28.45
CA ILE A 266 12.24 -0.74 -27.39
C ILE A 266 10.88 -0.28 -27.87
N GLY A 267 9.88 -1.15 -27.81
CA GLY A 267 8.50 -0.81 -28.10
C GLY A 267 7.83 -0.11 -26.92
N GLY A 268 6.91 0.83 -27.21
CA GLY A 268 6.17 1.59 -26.21
C GLY A 268 5.08 0.81 -25.46
N ASP A 269 4.91 -0.49 -25.68
CA ASP A 269 3.91 -1.32 -25.01
C ASP A 269 4.44 -1.81 -23.66
N ALA A 270 4.12 -1.06 -22.61
CA ALA A 270 4.50 -1.38 -21.24
C ALA A 270 3.87 -2.69 -20.72
N SER A 271 2.84 -3.24 -21.41
CA SER A 271 2.11 -4.41 -20.94
C SER A 271 2.74 -5.75 -21.37
N THR A 272 3.36 -5.79 -22.56
CA THR A 272 3.90 -7.01 -23.18
C THR A 272 5.43 -7.02 -23.30
N GLY A 273 6.08 -5.86 -23.18
CA GLY A 273 7.54 -5.71 -23.28
C GLY A 273 8.29 -6.34 -22.11
N LYS A 274 9.50 -6.89 -22.38
CA LYS A 274 10.43 -7.29 -21.33
C LYS A 274 10.83 -6.08 -20.49
N PRO A 275 10.99 -6.22 -19.16
CA PRO A 275 11.50 -5.13 -18.33
C PRO A 275 12.93 -4.79 -18.78
N LEU A 276 13.29 -3.51 -18.76
CA LEU A 276 14.65 -3.06 -19.07
C LEU A 276 15.61 -3.37 -17.92
N PHE A 277 15.14 -3.15 -16.71
CA PHE A 277 15.86 -3.42 -15.47
C PHE A 277 14.89 -4.01 -14.44
N VAL A 278 15.44 -4.81 -13.52
CA VAL A 278 14.79 -5.18 -12.27
C VAL A 278 15.58 -4.50 -11.16
N LEU A 279 14.90 -3.66 -10.39
CA LEU A 279 15.47 -2.92 -9.25
C LEU A 279 14.92 -3.49 -7.96
N GLU A 280 15.80 -3.84 -7.04
CA GLU A 280 15.45 -4.38 -5.74
C GLU A 280 16.01 -3.51 -4.62
N ARG A 281 15.17 -3.24 -3.61
CA ARG A 281 15.63 -2.63 -2.37
C ARG A 281 16.06 -3.72 -1.42
N THR A 282 17.37 -3.76 -1.15
CA THR A 282 18.01 -4.81 -0.36
C THR A 282 18.61 -4.31 0.97
N SER A 283 18.57 -3.00 1.26
CA SER A 283 19.02 -2.44 2.55
C SER A 283 18.22 -2.96 3.75
N VAL A 284 16.96 -3.27 3.51
CA VAL A 284 16.09 -4.05 4.39
C VAL A 284 15.54 -5.19 3.55
N VAL A 285 15.51 -6.39 4.07
CA VAL A 285 14.91 -7.55 3.41
C VAL A 285 13.74 -8.07 4.23
N ARG A 286 12.81 -8.76 3.57
CA ARG A 286 11.72 -9.46 4.22
C ARG A 286 11.99 -10.94 4.24
N VAL A 287 11.69 -11.56 5.35
CA VAL A 287 11.70 -13.01 5.50
C VAL A 287 10.26 -13.48 5.49
N GLN A 288 9.91 -14.28 4.52
CA GLN A 288 8.60 -14.90 4.37
C GLN A 288 8.64 -16.31 4.92
N VAL A 289 7.69 -16.62 5.80
CA VAL A 289 7.54 -17.93 6.45
C VAL A 289 6.10 -18.39 6.27
N ALA A 290 5.93 -19.57 5.69
CA ALA A 290 4.61 -20.18 5.48
C ALA A 290 4.23 -21.05 6.69
N ILE A 291 3.29 -20.61 7.50
CA ILE A 291 2.84 -21.31 8.72
C ILE A 291 1.60 -22.15 8.41
N PRO A 292 1.59 -23.46 8.70
CA PRO A 292 0.42 -24.33 8.49
C PRO A 292 -0.82 -23.85 9.23
N GLU A 293 -2.01 -24.11 8.66
CA GLU A 293 -3.33 -23.72 9.19
C GLU A 293 -3.51 -24.09 10.67
N VAL A 294 -3.05 -25.28 11.09
CA VAL A 294 -3.18 -25.77 12.49
C VAL A 294 -2.45 -24.85 13.48
N GLN A 295 -1.40 -24.16 13.04
CA GLN A 295 -0.58 -23.29 13.89
C GLN A 295 -0.92 -21.81 13.72
N ALA A 296 -1.60 -21.47 12.63
CA ALA A 296 -1.95 -20.08 12.28
C ALA A 296 -2.70 -19.32 13.40
N PRO A 297 -3.66 -19.91 14.15
CA PRO A 297 -4.37 -19.19 15.21
C PRO A 297 -3.49 -18.74 16.37
N PHE A 298 -2.31 -19.33 16.53
CA PHE A 298 -1.39 -19.05 17.64
C PHE A 298 -0.30 -18.02 17.28
N VAL A 299 -0.28 -17.54 16.03
CA VAL A 299 0.74 -16.59 15.56
C VAL A 299 0.23 -15.17 15.66
N GLN A 300 1.05 -14.29 16.23
CA GLN A 300 0.74 -12.88 16.40
C GLN A 300 1.88 -11.98 15.90
N VAL A 301 1.54 -10.72 15.58
CA VAL A 301 2.55 -9.70 15.32
C VAL A 301 3.35 -9.44 16.59
N GLY A 302 4.67 -9.46 16.48
CA GLY A 302 5.60 -9.33 17.61
C GLY A 302 6.20 -10.66 18.09
N ASP A 303 5.70 -11.80 17.63
CA ASP A 303 6.26 -13.10 17.97
C ASP A 303 7.72 -13.20 17.52
N LYS A 304 8.54 -13.86 18.36
CA LYS A 304 9.97 -14.01 18.09
C LYS A 304 10.24 -15.10 17.05
N LEU A 305 11.07 -14.75 16.09
CA LEU A 305 11.58 -15.64 15.06
C LEU A 305 13.10 -15.82 15.24
N ALA A 306 13.57 -17.04 15.31
CA ALA A 306 14.98 -17.39 15.18
C ALA A 306 15.21 -17.96 13.77
N LEU A 307 16.06 -17.30 12.98
CA LEU A 307 16.30 -17.61 11.58
C LEU A 307 17.69 -18.26 11.43
N GLU A 308 17.72 -19.42 10.85
CA GLU A 308 18.94 -20.19 10.56
C GLU A 308 19.08 -20.30 9.04
N PHE A 309 20.20 -19.83 8.51
CA PHE A 309 20.51 -19.92 7.09
C PHE A 309 21.67 -20.91 6.85
N PRO A 310 21.51 -21.93 6.00
CA PRO A 310 22.57 -22.88 5.71
C PRO A 310 23.87 -22.24 5.24
N SER A 311 23.77 -21.10 4.55
CA SER A 311 24.93 -20.31 4.09
C SER A 311 25.77 -19.74 5.26
N PHE A 312 25.22 -19.67 6.47
CA PHE A 312 25.82 -19.11 7.69
C PHE A 312 25.71 -20.08 8.87
N ALA A 313 25.79 -21.40 8.60
CA ALA A 313 25.55 -22.46 9.59
C ALA A 313 26.45 -22.39 10.84
N SER A 314 27.59 -21.72 10.78
CA SER A 314 28.51 -21.49 11.92
C SER A 314 28.17 -20.28 12.77
N GLU A 315 27.22 -19.46 12.36
CA GLU A 315 26.80 -18.25 13.08
C GLU A 315 25.59 -18.55 13.98
N ARG A 316 25.36 -17.66 14.95
CA ARG A 316 24.15 -17.74 15.79
C ARG A 316 22.92 -17.45 14.94
N PRO A 317 21.77 -18.08 15.25
CA PRO A 317 20.50 -17.73 14.61
C PRO A 317 20.25 -16.22 14.65
N VAL A 318 19.77 -15.69 13.55
CA VAL A 318 19.40 -14.28 13.45
C VAL A 318 18.04 -14.10 14.10
N GLU A 319 17.97 -13.25 15.12
CA GLU A 319 16.70 -12.93 15.77
C GLU A 319 15.93 -11.89 14.97
N ALA A 320 14.66 -12.15 14.74
CA ALA A 320 13.69 -11.24 14.15
C ALA A 320 12.36 -11.30 14.89
N SER A 321 11.44 -10.43 14.52
CA SER A 321 10.07 -10.49 15.01
C SER A 321 9.08 -10.44 13.87
N VAL A 322 7.94 -11.10 14.04
CA VAL A 322 6.83 -11.04 13.08
C VAL A 322 6.34 -9.59 12.97
N THR A 323 6.44 -9.02 11.78
CA THR A 323 5.97 -7.66 11.49
C THR A 323 4.59 -7.64 10.86
N ARG A 324 4.25 -8.68 10.08
CA ARG A 324 2.97 -8.78 9.35
C ARG A 324 2.51 -10.23 9.20
N LEU A 325 1.19 -10.36 9.07
CA LEU A 325 0.48 -11.58 8.73
C LEU A 325 -0.38 -11.31 7.50
N SER A 326 -0.54 -12.29 6.61
CA SER A 326 -1.33 -12.13 5.37
C SER A 326 -2.83 -11.89 5.60
N GLY A 327 -3.33 -12.15 6.82
CA GLY A 327 -4.76 -11.99 7.14
C GLY A 327 -5.68 -13.04 6.49
N SER A 328 -5.15 -13.89 5.62
CA SER A 328 -5.87 -15.01 4.99
C SER A 328 -4.91 -16.16 4.73
N LEU A 329 -5.44 -17.39 4.68
CA LEU A 329 -4.69 -18.56 4.28
C LEU A 329 -4.60 -18.64 2.75
N ASP A 330 -3.44 -19.05 2.25
CA ASP A 330 -3.28 -19.48 0.87
C ASP A 330 -4.07 -20.77 0.65
N GLN A 331 -4.97 -20.78 -0.34
CA GLN A 331 -5.88 -21.90 -0.57
C GLN A 331 -5.17 -23.16 -1.14
N GLY A 332 -4.07 -22.97 -1.85
CA GLY A 332 -3.31 -24.07 -2.46
C GLY A 332 -2.45 -24.82 -1.46
N THR A 333 -1.77 -24.08 -0.57
CA THR A 333 -0.82 -24.62 0.42
C THR A 333 -1.44 -24.77 1.81
N ARG A 334 -2.58 -24.14 2.09
CA ARG A 334 -3.22 -24.02 3.41
C ARG A 334 -2.27 -23.46 4.47
N THR A 335 -1.55 -22.42 4.11
CA THR A 335 -0.60 -21.76 5.01
C THR A 335 -0.94 -20.29 5.19
N LEU A 336 -0.64 -19.76 6.38
CA LEU A 336 -0.62 -18.33 6.68
C LEU A 336 0.76 -17.80 6.35
N MET A 337 0.85 -16.80 5.47
CA MET A 337 2.11 -16.12 5.20
C MET A 337 2.43 -15.13 6.32
N VAL A 338 3.59 -15.30 6.91
CA VAL A 338 4.15 -14.47 7.98
C VAL A 338 5.37 -13.75 7.43
N GLU A 339 5.49 -12.46 7.69
CA GLU A 339 6.65 -11.65 7.30
C GLU A 339 7.37 -11.07 8.50
N ALA A 340 8.69 -11.13 8.45
CA ALA A 340 9.59 -10.42 9.35
C ALA A 340 10.54 -9.53 8.53
N GLU A 341 10.99 -8.41 9.10
CA GLU A 341 11.94 -7.50 8.47
C GLU A 341 13.32 -7.66 9.10
N LEU A 342 14.36 -7.73 8.24
CA LEU A 342 15.75 -7.78 8.63
C LEU A 342 16.51 -6.60 8.05
N GLN A 343 17.28 -5.90 8.88
CA GLN A 343 18.26 -4.91 8.41
C GLN A 343 19.41 -5.62 7.69
N ASN A 344 19.81 -5.11 6.56
CA ASN A 344 20.80 -5.73 5.68
C ASN A 344 21.80 -4.71 5.12
N ASP A 345 22.30 -3.84 6.00
CA ASP A 345 23.21 -2.75 5.61
C ASP A 345 24.53 -3.28 5.00
N GLU A 346 24.95 -4.46 5.42
CA GLU A 346 26.17 -5.13 4.91
C GLU A 346 25.92 -5.93 3.61
N GLY A 347 24.68 -6.01 3.14
CA GLY A 347 24.32 -6.80 1.95
C GLY A 347 24.48 -8.31 2.11
N LYS A 348 24.53 -8.83 3.33
CA LYS A 348 24.75 -10.23 3.66
C LYS A 348 23.59 -11.13 3.24
N PHE A 349 22.37 -10.65 3.39
CA PHE A 349 21.15 -11.37 3.08
C PHE A 349 20.70 -11.04 1.66
N LEU A 350 20.88 -11.99 0.74
CA LEU A 350 20.47 -11.82 -0.65
C LEU A 350 19.03 -12.31 -0.84
N PRO A 351 18.19 -11.58 -1.56
CA PRO A 351 16.90 -12.08 -2.00
C PRO A 351 17.04 -13.44 -2.70
N GLY A 352 16.09 -14.34 -2.45
CA GLY A 352 16.16 -15.72 -2.93
C GLY A 352 16.89 -16.69 -2.00
N MET A 353 17.57 -16.23 -0.96
CA MET A 353 18.16 -17.12 0.04
C MET A 353 17.05 -17.87 0.79
N PHE A 354 17.33 -19.14 1.03
CA PHE A 354 16.49 -20.05 1.80
C PHE A 354 17.08 -20.28 3.19
N GLY A 355 16.21 -20.36 4.19
CA GLY A 355 16.56 -20.65 5.58
C GLY A 355 15.48 -21.42 6.31
N GLN A 356 15.68 -21.60 7.60
CA GLN A 356 14.73 -22.22 8.51
C GLN A 356 14.38 -21.20 9.59
N ALA A 357 13.07 -20.98 9.79
CA ALA A 357 12.55 -20.11 10.83
C ALA A 357 12.00 -20.97 11.97
N THR A 358 12.46 -20.73 13.17
CA THR A 358 11.87 -21.25 14.40
C THR A 358 11.03 -20.14 15.01
N LEU A 359 9.71 -20.29 14.93
CA LEU A 359 8.74 -19.36 15.51
C LEU A 359 8.31 -19.83 16.87
N THR A 360 8.43 -18.99 17.87
CA THR A 360 7.90 -19.22 19.23
C THR A 360 6.44 -18.78 19.24
N LEU A 361 5.52 -19.74 19.44
CA LEU A 361 4.08 -19.48 19.37
C LEU A 361 3.51 -19.02 20.71
N GLN A 362 3.60 -19.89 21.72
CA GLN A 362 3.05 -19.61 23.06
C GLN A 362 3.87 -20.30 24.12
N THR A 363 3.95 -19.69 25.27
CA THR A 363 4.45 -20.35 26.50
C THR A 363 3.26 -20.62 27.38
N GLU A 364 2.96 -21.90 27.60
CA GLU A 364 1.86 -22.36 28.46
C GLU A 364 2.42 -23.04 29.69
N GLN A 365 1.76 -22.81 30.81
CA GLN A 365 2.03 -23.60 32.02
C GLN A 365 1.25 -24.91 31.94
N VAL A 366 1.96 -26.02 31.74
CA VAL A 366 1.39 -27.35 31.59
C VAL A 366 1.85 -28.25 32.72
N ALA A 367 0.99 -29.21 33.08
CA ALA A 367 1.33 -30.23 34.05
C ALA A 367 2.24 -31.27 33.39
N MET A 368 3.42 -31.48 33.94
CA MET A 368 4.42 -32.41 33.39
C MET A 368 4.72 -33.55 34.38
N LEU A 369 4.93 -34.74 33.83
CA LEU A 369 5.43 -35.89 34.53
C LEU A 369 6.64 -36.47 33.80
N PRO A 370 7.62 -37.09 34.51
CA PRO A 370 8.65 -37.87 33.85
C PRO A 370 8.04 -38.98 32.99
N ALA A 371 8.49 -39.12 31.74
CA ALA A 371 7.95 -40.08 30.76
C ALA A 371 7.87 -41.51 31.30
N ARG A 372 8.81 -41.91 32.19
CA ARG A 372 8.85 -43.21 32.86
C ARG A 372 7.72 -43.42 33.86
N ALA A 373 6.98 -42.40 34.27
CA ALA A 373 5.85 -42.50 35.19
C ALA A 373 4.52 -42.79 34.46
N VAL A 374 4.46 -42.46 33.18
CA VAL A 374 3.31 -42.70 32.30
C VAL A 374 3.44 -44.08 31.67
N ARG A 375 2.37 -44.84 31.65
CA ARG A 375 2.28 -46.19 31.07
C ARG A 375 1.19 -46.22 30.01
N PHE A 376 1.33 -47.16 29.09
CA PHE A 376 0.33 -47.40 28.05
C PHE A 376 -0.20 -48.81 28.17
N ASP A 377 -1.49 -48.97 28.04
CA ASP A 377 -2.15 -50.26 27.95
C ASP A 377 -1.99 -50.91 26.57
N GLU A 378 -2.54 -52.11 26.37
CA GLU A 378 -2.51 -52.80 25.08
C GLU A 378 -3.31 -52.08 23.99
N SER A 379 -4.23 -51.21 24.39
CA SER A 379 -5.06 -50.38 23.49
C SER A 379 -4.43 -49.03 23.17
N GLY A 380 -3.29 -48.70 23.82
CA GLY A 380 -2.59 -47.44 23.64
C GLY A 380 -3.07 -46.29 24.54
N ASN A 381 -3.99 -46.56 25.50
CA ASN A 381 -4.43 -45.55 26.45
C ASN A 381 -3.35 -45.33 27.53
N ALA A 382 -3.09 -44.03 27.82
CA ALA A 382 -2.14 -43.68 28.84
C ALA A 382 -2.76 -43.79 30.26
N TYR A 383 -2.03 -44.35 31.21
CA TYR A 383 -2.42 -44.41 32.61
C TYR A 383 -1.23 -44.22 33.53
N VAL A 384 -1.52 -43.84 34.77
CA VAL A 384 -0.52 -43.67 35.83
C VAL A 384 -0.99 -44.39 37.11
N TYR A 385 -0.04 -44.69 37.96
CA TYR A 385 -0.34 -45.21 39.30
C TYR A 385 -0.27 -44.05 40.31
N LEU A 386 -1.44 -43.57 40.75
CA LEU A 386 -1.57 -42.56 41.79
C LEU A 386 -1.40 -43.18 43.15
N VAL A 387 -0.72 -42.53 44.09
CA VAL A 387 -0.64 -42.95 45.49
C VAL A 387 -1.57 -42.04 46.29
N ASN A 388 -2.63 -42.62 46.85
CA ASN A 388 -3.59 -41.88 47.65
C ASN A 388 -3.05 -41.58 49.07
N GLN A 389 -3.80 -40.80 49.86
CA GLN A 389 -3.44 -40.45 51.25
C GLN A 389 -3.31 -41.66 52.16
N ASN A 390 -3.97 -42.81 51.87
CA ASN A 390 -3.91 -44.05 52.58
C ASN A 390 -2.72 -44.95 52.21
N ARG A 391 -1.82 -44.43 51.31
CA ARG A 391 -0.69 -45.17 50.73
C ARG A 391 -1.13 -46.36 49.87
N GLU A 392 -2.29 -46.28 49.24
CA GLU A 392 -2.81 -47.27 48.31
C GLU A 392 -2.67 -46.77 46.86
N VAL A 393 -2.39 -47.72 45.98
CA VAL A 393 -2.27 -47.45 44.55
C VAL A 393 -3.65 -47.37 43.92
N GLU A 394 -3.88 -46.36 43.12
CA GLU A 394 -5.06 -46.18 42.27
C GLU A 394 -4.59 -46.03 40.83
N THR A 395 -5.10 -46.86 39.94
CA THR A 395 -4.83 -46.74 38.49
C THR A 395 -5.72 -45.65 37.91
N LYS A 396 -5.13 -44.62 37.36
CA LYS A 396 -5.86 -43.47 36.79
C LYS A 396 -5.51 -43.28 35.33
N GLU A 397 -6.51 -43.29 34.46
CA GLU A 397 -6.35 -42.92 33.05
C GLU A 397 -6.04 -41.44 32.92
N VAL A 398 -5.13 -41.09 32.02
CA VAL A 398 -4.69 -39.72 31.77
C VAL A 398 -4.66 -39.43 30.28
N ALA A 399 -5.04 -38.22 29.91
CA ALA A 399 -4.80 -37.75 28.56
C ALA A 399 -3.42 -37.08 28.49
N VAL A 400 -2.59 -37.57 27.59
CA VAL A 400 -1.23 -37.06 27.40
C VAL A 400 -1.17 -36.08 26.20
N GLY A 401 -0.30 -35.10 26.31
CA GLY A 401 -0.04 -34.11 25.26
C GLY A 401 1.38 -34.27 24.71
N ILE A 402 2.18 -33.19 24.82
CA ILE A 402 3.53 -33.11 24.29
C ILE A 402 4.46 -34.11 25.04
N ASP A 403 5.18 -34.92 24.27
CA ASP A 403 6.27 -35.78 24.77
C ASP A 403 7.62 -35.16 24.38
N THR A 404 8.41 -34.81 25.41
CA THR A 404 9.77 -34.25 25.22
C THR A 404 10.84 -35.36 25.20
N GLY A 405 10.45 -36.64 25.32
CA GLY A 405 11.36 -37.78 25.46
C GLY A 405 11.84 -38.02 26.92
N THR A 406 11.84 -37.01 27.76
CA THR A 406 12.17 -37.10 29.20
C THR A 406 10.97 -36.88 30.08
N GLU A 407 10.04 -36.05 29.69
CA GLU A 407 8.81 -35.69 30.40
C GLU A 407 7.63 -35.65 29.41
N ILE A 408 6.46 -36.00 29.91
CA ILE A 408 5.20 -36.01 29.13
C ILE A 408 4.22 -35.03 29.78
N GLU A 409 3.57 -34.23 28.94
CA GLU A 409 2.47 -33.33 29.32
C GLU A 409 1.23 -34.17 29.72
N ILE A 410 0.59 -33.80 30.81
CA ILE A 410 -0.70 -34.34 31.23
C ILE A 410 -1.77 -33.28 30.98
N VAL A 411 -2.60 -33.50 29.94
CA VAL A 411 -3.68 -32.59 29.54
C VAL A 411 -4.87 -32.71 30.49
N SER A 412 -5.18 -33.92 30.94
CA SER A 412 -6.28 -34.17 31.90
C SER A 412 -6.07 -35.47 32.67
N GLY A 413 -6.78 -35.61 33.77
CA GLY A 413 -6.75 -36.82 34.60
C GLY A 413 -5.99 -36.66 35.92
N LEU A 414 -5.09 -35.68 36.07
CA LEU A 414 -4.33 -35.40 37.29
C LEU A 414 -4.36 -33.92 37.65
N GLU A 415 -4.23 -33.67 38.97
CA GLU A 415 -4.05 -32.32 39.50
C GLU A 415 -2.59 -32.09 39.87
N VAL A 416 -2.15 -30.83 39.77
CA VAL A 416 -0.81 -30.41 40.15
C VAL A 416 -0.55 -30.75 41.64
N GLY A 417 0.59 -31.36 41.91
CA GLY A 417 0.97 -31.79 43.26
C GLY A 417 0.58 -33.23 43.62
N GLN A 418 -0.24 -33.92 42.84
CA GLN A 418 -0.55 -35.35 43.06
C GLN A 418 0.71 -36.18 42.88
N GLN A 419 0.84 -37.20 43.77
CA GLN A 419 1.99 -38.12 43.81
C GLN A 419 1.73 -39.36 42.96
N VAL A 420 2.56 -39.55 41.95
CA VAL A 420 2.48 -40.68 41.02
C VAL A 420 3.69 -41.57 41.19
N ILE A 421 3.53 -42.86 41.03
CA ILE A 421 4.67 -43.80 41.06
C ILE A 421 5.56 -43.54 39.85
N GLY A 422 6.82 -43.20 40.06
CA GLY A 422 7.82 -42.96 39.05
C GLY A 422 8.15 -44.22 38.22
N ALA A 423 9.41 -44.58 38.12
CA ALA A 423 9.82 -45.80 37.41
C ALA A 423 9.73 -47.03 38.35
N HIS A 424 8.90 -48.02 38.00
CA HIS A 424 8.87 -49.33 38.67
C HIS A 424 8.54 -50.44 37.67
N LEU A 425 9.19 -51.60 37.83
CA LEU A 425 9.01 -52.73 36.90
C LEU A 425 7.76 -53.56 37.17
N SER A 426 7.20 -53.49 38.40
CA SER A 426 6.02 -54.26 38.77
C SER A 426 4.74 -53.61 38.27
N ARG A 427 3.75 -54.40 37.91
CA ARG A 427 2.36 -53.97 37.74
C ARG A 427 1.72 -53.92 39.11
N PHE A 428 1.04 -52.84 39.41
CA PHE A 428 0.28 -52.68 40.65
C PHE A 428 -1.20 -52.94 40.38
N VAL A 429 -1.90 -53.32 41.42
CA VAL A 429 -3.36 -53.52 41.40
C VAL A 429 -3.98 -52.45 42.31
N ASP A 430 -5.16 -51.97 41.92
CA ASP A 430 -5.89 -50.99 42.72
C ASP A 430 -6.12 -51.49 44.18
N GLY A 431 -5.89 -50.61 45.17
CA GLY A 431 -5.94 -50.90 46.57
C GLY A 431 -4.66 -51.50 47.12
N GLN A 432 -3.62 -51.76 46.31
CA GLN A 432 -2.36 -52.33 46.82
C GLN A 432 -1.61 -51.26 47.64
N LYS A 433 -1.23 -51.68 48.92
CA LYS A 433 -0.48 -50.74 49.77
C LYS A 433 0.99 -50.68 49.39
N VAL A 434 1.52 -49.47 49.37
CA VAL A 434 2.91 -49.20 49.03
C VAL A 434 3.57 -48.24 50.01
N GLU A 435 4.89 -48.36 50.16
CA GLU A 435 5.70 -47.46 50.98
C GLU A 435 6.41 -46.47 50.04
N SER A 436 6.02 -45.17 50.10
CA SER A 436 6.69 -44.08 49.35
C SER A 436 8.06 -43.82 49.97
N LEU A 437 9.09 -43.84 49.14
CA LEU A 437 10.49 -43.52 49.48
C LEU A 437 10.74 -42.00 49.33
#